data_90401a7b4f6981c7696b563d3fcf69fe
#
_entry.id   90401a7b4f6981c7696b563d3fcf69fe
#
_cell.length_a   1.000
_cell.length_b   1.000
_cell.length_c   1.000
_cell.angle_alpha   90.00
_cell.angle_beta   90.00
_cell.angle_gamma   90.00
#
_symmetry.space_group_name_H-M   'P 1'
#
loop_
_entity.id
_entity.type
_entity.pdbx_description
1 polymer ?
#
loop_
_entity_poly.entity_id
_entity_poly.type
_entity_poly.pdbx_seq_one_letter_code
_entity_poly.pdbx_strand_id
1 'polypeptide(L)'
;EFNQVDGTALTPDTFGLTDTSTGRWIPKALTGITYGTNGFRLQFGTSSALGDDTSGNENDFSNSGLVAGDQTTDSPTQNHATWNPNPNTGGTLSEGNLKLVTASSGYSVKLATLKPKSGKYYAEFTIGAENGGLLIGVQELATAPSSSSTTFPQGDGSFAWRGSNGFVFNGGSSSVAGSTYTTGDVLALALDLDNQVLKFYKNNSLDNTIGLTGKDVAIAVGDFGNTQYGTVTANFGQKSFTYTPPTGFVALQQDNLPETAKGVSGFTWLKDRDNSTNHYLV
;
A
#
# COMPACT_ATOMS: atom_id res chain seq x y z
N GLU A 1 7.30 -16.83 -1.85
CA GLU A 1 7.74 -18.22 -2.03
C GLU A 1 8.27 -18.76 -0.71
N PHE A 2 7.90 -19.98 -0.35
CA PHE A 2 8.39 -20.69 0.82
C PHE A 2 8.94 -22.07 0.39
N ASN A 3 10.10 -22.46 0.91
CA ASN A 3 10.76 -23.73 0.59
C ASN A 3 11.10 -24.48 1.88
N GLN A 4 10.68 -25.74 1.96
CA GLN A 4 11.11 -26.66 2.99
C GLN A 4 11.76 -27.88 2.34
N VAL A 5 13.01 -28.14 2.69
CA VAL A 5 13.77 -29.28 2.19
C VAL A 5 13.93 -30.31 3.31
N ASP A 6 13.51 -31.55 3.03
CA ASP A 6 13.60 -32.67 3.95
C ASP A 6 14.90 -33.47 3.71
N GLY A 7 15.60 -33.77 4.81
CA GLY A 7 16.77 -34.63 4.80
C GLY A 7 18.09 -33.98 4.38
N THR A 8 18.09 -32.71 3.92
CA THR A 8 19.32 -32.02 3.49
C THR A 8 19.36 -30.57 3.93
N ALA A 9 20.42 -30.15 4.56
CA ALA A 9 20.66 -28.72 4.85
C ALA A 9 21.26 -28.03 3.65
N LEU A 10 20.61 -26.99 3.17
CA LEU A 10 21.05 -26.16 2.05
C LEU A 10 21.56 -24.81 2.55
N THR A 11 22.50 -24.22 1.83
CA THR A 11 23.04 -22.90 2.14
C THR A 11 22.16 -21.78 1.55
N PRO A 12 22.23 -20.54 2.06
CA PRO A 12 21.49 -19.41 1.51
C PRO A 12 21.75 -19.18 0.01
N ASP A 13 22.93 -19.51 -0.49
CA ASP A 13 23.31 -19.36 -1.90
C ASP A 13 22.52 -20.28 -2.83
N THR A 14 21.86 -21.30 -2.30
CA THR A 14 20.90 -22.12 -3.05
C THR A 14 19.67 -21.31 -3.43
N PHE A 15 19.21 -20.42 -2.56
CA PHE A 15 17.93 -19.69 -2.66
C PHE A 15 18.08 -18.27 -3.20
N GLY A 16 19.28 -17.72 -3.18
CA GLY A 16 19.52 -16.35 -3.62
C GLY A 16 20.98 -16.08 -3.94
N LEU A 17 21.27 -14.83 -4.23
CA LEU A 17 22.60 -14.33 -4.50
C LEU A 17 22.75 -12.91 -3.94
N THR A 18 23.98 -12.48 -3.72
CA THR A 18 24.25 -11.08 -3.39
C THR A 18 24.35 -10.28 -4.68
N ASP A 19 23.47 -9.31 -4.84
CA ASP A 19 23.56 -8.32 -5.91
C ASP A 19 24.82 -7.48 -5.74
N THR A 20 25.70 -7.54 -6.69
CA THR A 20 27.01 -6.87 -6.63
C THR A 20 26.92 -5.35 -6.73
N SER A 21 25.82 -4.81 -7.25
CA SER A 21 25.61 -3.37 -7.39
C SER A 21 25.12 -2.73 -6.09
N THR A 22 24.32 -3.46 -5.32
CA THR A 22 23.67 -2.94 -4.10
C THR A 22 24.22 -3.58 -2.82
N GLY A 23 24.95 -4.70 -2.92
CA GLY A 23 25.40 -5.50 -1.78
C GLY A 23 24.26 -6.26 -1.07
N ARG A 24 23.03 -6.23 -1.59
CA ARG A 24 21.87 -6.90 -0.99
C ARG A 24 21.77 -8.36 -1.45
N TRP A 25 21.36 -9.23 -0.54
CA TRP A 25 20.93 -10.57 -0.90
C TRP A 25 19.55 -10.51 -1.56
N ILE A 26 19.44 -11.10 -2.75
CA ILE A 26 18.21 -11.16 -3.55
C ILE A 26 17.87 -12.60 -3.89
N PRO A 27 16.57 -12.97 -3.99
CA PRO A 27 16.16 -14.28 -4.45
C PRO A 27 16.61 -14.55 -5.88
N LYS A 28 16.83 -15.82 -6.19
CA LYS A 28 17.11 -16.28 -7.56
C LYS A 28 16.15 -17.40 -7.96
N ALA A 29 16.05 -17.65 -9.27
CA ALA A 29 15.30 -18.81 -9.76
C ALA A 29 15.91 -20.10 -9.21
N LEU A 30 15.07 -20.95 -8.62
CA LEU A 30 15.50 -22.21 -8.03
C LEU A 30 15.48 -23.33 -9.06
N THR A 31 16.59 -24.05 -9.17
CA THR A 31 16.74 -25.20 -10.05
C THR A 31 17.51 -26.31 -9.35
N GLY A 32 17.18 -27.57 -9.66
CA GLY A 32 17.93 -28.74 -9.20
C GLY A 32 17.84 -29.03 -7.70
N ILE A 33 16.84 -28.50 -6.99
CA ILE A 33 16.62 -28.85 -5.58
C ILE A 33 15.84 -30.16 -5.49
N THR A 34 16.37 -31.09 -4.70
CA THR A 34 15.63 -32.29 -4.30
C THR A 34 15.00 -32.01 -2.95
N TYR A 35 13.67 -31.95 -2.90
CA TYR A 35 12.94 -31.54 -1.70
C TYR A 35 12.81 -32.63 -0.62
N GLY A 36 13.11 -33.91 -0.98
CA GLY A 36 12.88 -35.06 -0.11
C GLY A 36 11.39 -35.40 0.02
N THR A 37 11.05 -36.42 0.80
CA THR A 37 9.67 -36.94 0.82
C THR A 37 8.68 -35.99 1.46
N ASN A 38 9.06 -35.29 2.53
CA ASN A 38 8.21 -34.38 3.27
C ASN A 38 8.52 -32.89 2.95
N GLY A 39 9.40 -32.63 2.00
CA GLY A 39 9.69 -31.27 1.58
C GLY A 39 8.65 -30.72 0.62
N PHE A 40 8.54 -29.41 0.53
CA PHE A 40 7.56 -28.75 -0.33
C PHE A 40 8.04 -27.36 -0.77
N ARG A 41 7.44 -26.84 -1.83
CA ARG A 41 7.66 -25.51 -2.35
C ARG A 41 6.36 -24.79 -2.63
N LEU A 42 6.05 -23.75 -1.86
CA LEU A 42 4.90 -22.88 -2.09
C LEU A 42 5.33 -21.63 -2.85
N GLN A 43 4.94 -21.49 -4.09
CA GLN A 43 5.24 -20.34 -4.92
C GLN A 43 4.16 -19.26 -4.87
N PHE A 44 2.93 -19.61 -4.43
CA PHE A 44 1.76 -18.73 -4.43
C PHE A 44 1.47 -18.13 -5.81
N GLY A 45 1.88 -18.81 -6.88
CA GLY A 45 1.80 -18.31 -8.26
C GLY A 45 0.42 -18.37 -8.88
N THR A 46 -0.45 -19.24 -8.37
CA THR A 46 -1.78 -19.50 -8.91
C THR A 46 -2.84 -19.07 -7.90
N SER A 47 -3.61 -18.02 -8.21
CA SER A 47 -4.59 -17.46 -7.27
C SER A 47 -5.72 -18.41 -6.87
N SER A 48 -6.02 -19.41 -7.69
CA SER A 48 -7.00 -20.47 -7.38
C SER A 48 -6.42 -21.64 -6.59
N ALA A 49 -5.09 -21.70 -6.41
CA ALA A 49 -4.39 -22.81 -5.76
C ALA A 49 -3.17 -22.28 -4.96
N LEU A 50 -3.42 -21.38 -4.01
CA LEU A 50 -2.36 -20.74 -3.22
C LEU A 50 -1.58 -21.70 -2.32
N GLY A 51 -2.15 -22.87 -2.01
CA GLY A 51 -1.50 -23.92 -1.23
C GLY A 51 -0.80 -25.00 -2.05
N ASP A 52 -0.71 -24.84 -3.38
CA ASP A 52 -0.13 -25.82 -4.30
C ASP A 52 1.38 -26.01 -4.06
N ASP A 53 1.79 -27.26 -3.89
CA ASP A 53 3.20 -27.66 -3.76
C ASP A 53 3.84 -27.87 -5.13
N THR A 54 4.65 -26.93 -5.54
CA THR A 54 5.38 -26.97 -6.83
C THR A 54 6.74 -27.67 -6.76
N SER A 55 7.04 -28.40 -5.68
CA SER A 55 8.27 -29.17 -5.53
C SER A 55 8.27 -30.45 -6.38
N GLY A 56 7.08 -30.95 -6.76
CA GLY A 56 6.87 -32.23 -7.41
C GLY A 56 6.53 -33.38 -6.43
N ASN A 57 6.41 -33.09 -5.14
CA ASN A 57 6.06 -34.09 -4.11
C ASN A 57 4.56 -34.18 -3.85
N GLU A 58 3.77 -33.23 -4.36
CA GLU A 58 2.30 -33.12 -4.14
C GLU A 58 1.93 -33.02 -2.65
N ASN A 59 2.77 -32.39 -1.84
CA ASN A 59 2.52 -32.08 -0.43
C ASN A 59 1.69 -30.79 -0.30
N ASP A 60 0.51 -30.77 -0.93
CA ASP A 60 -0.36 -29.62 -1.02
C ASP A 60 -0.96 -29.19 0.32
N PHE A 61 -1.17 -27.90 0.47
CA PHE A 61 -1.83 -27.30 1.62
C PHE A 61 -3.26 -26.87 1.28
N SER A 62 -4.19 -27.25 2.12
CA SER A 62 -5.56 -26.77 2.02
C SER A 62 -5.64 -25.31 2.46
N ASN A 63 -6.16 -24.43 1.61
CA ASN A 63 -6.37 -23.03 1.95
C ASN A 63 -7.55 -22.88 2.94
N SER A 64 -7.36 -22.03 3.94
CA SER A 64 -8.43 -21.61 4.83
C SER A 64 -8.39 -20.07 4.97
N GLY A 65 -9.43 -19.42 4.48
CA GLY A 65 -9.54 -17.95 4.53
C GLY A 65 -8.74 -17.19 3.48
N LEU A 66 -7.87 -17.84 2.70
CA LEU A 66 -7.17 -17.21 1.59
C LEU A 66 -8.08 -17.11 0.36
N VAL A 67 -8.05 -15.97 -0.28
CA VAL A 67 -8.79 -15.69 -1.53
C VAL A 67 -7.82 -15.18 -2.62
N ALA A 68 -8.25 -15.22 -3.88
CA ALA A 68 -7.44 -14.74 -4.99
C ALA A 68 -6.93 -13.29 -4.79
N GLY A 69 -7.65 -12.49 -4.02
CA GLY A 69 -7.28 -11.13 -3.64
C GLY A 69 -6.04 -11.03 -2.76
N ASP A 70 -5.65 -12.08 -2.08
CA ASP A 70 -4.45 -12.10 -1.21
C ASP A 70 -3.16 -12.32 -2.01
N GLN A 71 -3.27 -12.73 -3.28
CA GLN A 71 -2.11 -12.83 -4.16
C GLN A 71 -1.69 -11.43 -4.65
N THR A 72 -0.44 -11.08 -4.40
CA THR A 72 0.17 -9.81 -4.85
C THR A 72 1.51 -10.06 -5.53
N THR A 73 1.99 -9.06 -6.27
CA THR A 73 3.31 -9.11 -6.92
C THR A 73 4.44 -8.64 -6.02
N ASP A 74 4.15 -8.33 -4.75
CA ASP A 74 5.17 -7.91 -3.79
C ASP A 74 6.24 -8.98 -3.60
N SER A 75 7.48 -8.53 -3.51
CA SER A 75 8.65 -9.37 -3.25
C SER A 75 9.61 -8.64 -2.30
N PRO A 76 10.59 -9.33 -1.70
CA PRO A 76 11.58 -8.67 -0.84
C PRO A 76 12.36 -7.53 -1.51
N THR A 77 12.42 -7.53 -2.84
CA THR A 77 13.13 -6.52 -3.64
C THR A 77 12.20 -5.53 -4.32
N GLN A 78 10.90 -5.79 -4.33
CA GLN A 78 9.89 -4.99 -5.02
C GLN A 78 8.63 -4.87 -4.15
N ASN A 79 8.66 -3.92 -3.20
CA ASN A 79 7.55 -3.67 -2.30
C ASN A 79 6.69 -2.52 -2.84
N HIS A 80 5.38 -2.74 -2.86
CA HIS A 80 4.40 -1.69 -3.12
C HIS A 80 4.00 -0.98 -1.82
N ALA A 81 3.46 0.21 -1.94
CA ALA A 81 2.85 0.87 -0.81
C ALA A 81 1.67 0.06 -0.27
N THR A 82 1.43 0.19 1.02
CA THR A 82 0.23 -0.27 1.72
C THR A 82 -0.23 0.83 2.67
N TRP A 83 -1.36 0.68 3.32
CA TRP A 83 -1.76 1.59 4.39
C TRP A 83 -0.89 1.35 5.64
N ASN A 84 -0.34 2.42 6.19
CA ASN A 84 0.44 2.33 7.42
C ASN A 84 -0.50 2.13 8.63
N PRO A 85 -0.37 1.02 9.37
CA PRO A 85 -1.18 0.78 10.56
C PRO A 85 -0.80 1.69 11.73
N ASN A 86 0.36 2.33 11.69
CA ASN A 86 0.89 3.19 12.75
C ASN A 86 1.06 4.64 12.25
N PRO A 87 0.57 5.67 12.97
CA PRO A 87 -0.16 5.59 14.23
C PRO A 87 -1.56 5.00 14.05
N ASN A 88 -2.13 4.48 15.14
CA ASN A 88 -3.50 3.96 15.12
C ASN A 88 -4.51 5.13 15.11
N THR A 89 -4.88 5.53 13.92
CA THR A 89 -5.80 6.64 13.66
C THR A 89 -7.21 6.15 13.31
N GLY A 90 -7.70 5.15 14.02
CA GLY A 90 -9.03 4.58 13.80
C GLY A 90 -9.12 3.67 12.55
N GLY A 91 -10.27 3.05 12.37
CA GLY A 91 -10.55 2.11 11.29
C GLY A 91 -9.82 0.77 11.40
N THR A 92 -10.25 -0.21 10.62
CA THR A 92 -9.68 -1.56 10.58
C THR A 92 -9.03 -1.82 9.23
N LEU A 93 -7.78 -2.27 9.23
CA LEU A 93 -7.06 -2.70 8.05
C LEU A 93 -7.14 -4.22 7.87
N SER A 94 -7.24 -4.68 6.64
CA SER A 94 -7.22 -6.08 6.22
C SER A 94 -6.65 -6.22 4.81
N GLU A 95 -6.63 -7.43 4.28
CA GLU A 95 -6.12 -7.74 2.93
C GLU A 95 -4.69 -7.17 2.73
N GLY A 96 -3.76 -7.55 3.61
CA GLY A 96 -2.38 -7.05 3.55
C GLY A 96 -2.25 -5.53 3.76
N ASN A 97 -3.12 -4.93 4.58
CA ASN A 97 -3.23 -3.49 4.79
C ASN A 97 -3.62 -2.69 3.53
N LEU A 98 -4.32 -3.31 2.58
CA LEU A 98 -4.84 -2.63 1.41
C LEU A 98 -6.28 -2.17 1.58
N LYS A 99 -7.07 -2.91 2.37
CA LYS A 99 -8.46 -2.58 2.63
C LYS A 99 -8.61 -1.86 3.98
N LEU A 100 -9.24 -0.71 3.94
CA LEU A 100 -9.65 0.04 5.13
C LEU A 100 -11.17 0.01 5.25
N VAL A 101 -11.64 -0.40 6.42
CA VAL A 101 -12.99 -0.11 6.90
C VAL A 101 -12.85 1.00 7.92
N THR A 102 -13.38 2.19 7.63
CA THR A 102 -13.27 3.33 8.54
C THR A 102 -14.19 3.15 9.75
N ALA A 103 -13.87 3.80 10.86
CA ALA A 103 -14.64 3.67 12.08
C ALA A 103 -16.00 4.36 11.96
N SER A 104 -17.04 3.79 12.59
CA SER A 104 -18.36 4.40 12.68
C SER A 104 -18.46 5.47 13.78
N SER A 105 -17.39 5.66 14.57
CA SER A 105 -17.27 6.70 15.59
C SER A 105 -15.83 7.20 15.64
N GLY A 106 -15.63 8.50 15.82
CA GLY A 106 -14.32 9.14 15.70
C GLY A 106 -13.92 9.33 14.23
N TYR A 107 -12.63 9.46 13.99
CA TYR A 107 -12.06 9.68 12.66
C TYR A 107 -11.09 8.55 12.33
N SER A 108 -11.03 8.21 11.06
CA SER A 108 -10.06 7.26 10.54
C SER A 108 -9.20 7.95 9.50
N VAL A 109 -7.87 7.83 9.64
CA VAL A 109 -6.93 8.30 8.63
C VAL A 109 -5.83 7.27 8.47
N LYS A 110 -5.52 6.89 7.26
CA LYS A 110 -4.37 6.05 6.94
C LYS A 110 -3.56 6.71 5.83
N LEU A 111 -2.25 6.70 6.01
CA LEU A 111 -1.29 7.17 5.02
C LEU A 111 -0.63 5.97 4.34
N ALA A 112 -0.26 6.13 3.08
CA ALA A 112 0.57 5.14 2.41
C ALA A 112 1.94 5.02 3.09
N THR A 113 2.50 3.81 3.08
CA THR A 113 3.82 3.52 3.68
C THR A 113 4.96 4.18 2.90
N LEU A 114 4.85 4.30 1.58
CA LEU A 114 5.84 4.98 0.75
C LEU A 114 5.47 6.46 0.57
N LYS A 115 6.45 7.34 0.78
CA LYS A 115 6.29 8.81 0.83
C LYS A 115 7.36 9.47 -0.02
N PRO A 116 7.30 9.36 -1.35
CA PRO A 116 8.29 9.97 -2.24
C PRO A 116 8.22 11.49 -2.19
N LYS A 117 9.36 12.16 -2.51
CA LYS A 117 9.45 13.62 -2.59
C LYS A 117 9.47 14.14 -4.02
N SER A 118 9.59 13.27 -5.01
CA SER A 118 9.60 13.58 -6.44
C SER A 118 9.10 12.40 -7.24
N GLY A 119 8.84 12.60 -8.53
CA GLY A 119 8.31 11.57 -9.43
C GLY A 119 6.80 11.66 -9.59
N LYS A 120 6.25 10.74 -10.41
CA LYS A 120 4.84 10.70 -10.79
C LYS A 120 4.26 9.34 -10.50
N TYR A 121 3.30 9.29 -9.60
CA TYR A 121 2.75 8.04 -9.07
C TYR A 121 1.26 7.93 -9.33
N TYR A 122 0.81 6.70 -9.57
CA TYR A 122 -0.59 6.37 -9.78
C TYR A 122 -1.03 5.30 -8.79
N ALA A 123 -2.24 5.44 -8.28
CA ALA A 123 -2.88 4.46 -7.41
C ALA A 123 -4.38 4.44 -7.66
N GLU A 124 -5.01 3.26 -7.53
CA GLU A 124 -6.46 3.07 -7.65
C GLU A 124 -7.09 2.70 -6.31
N PHE A 125 -8.37 3.02 -6.17
CA PHE A 125 -9.15 2.82 -4.96
C PHE A 125 -10.55 2.33 -5.33
N THR A 126 -10.83 1.07 -5.05
CA THR A 126 -12.18 0.51 -5.24
C THR A 126 -13.03 0.82 -4.02
N ILE A 127 -14.16 1.45 -4.24
CA ILE A 127 -15.10 1.83 -3.18
C ILE A 127 -15.99 0.63 -2.83
N GLY A 128 -15.77 0.03 -1.67
CA GLY A 128 -16.58 -1.08 -1.15
C GLY A 128 -17.87 -0.62 -0.46
N ALA A 129 -17.83 0.53 0.21
CA ALA A 129 -19.00 1.22 0.77
C ALA A 129 -18.71 2.72 0.93
N GLU A 130 -19.71 3.55 0.65
CA GLU A 130 -19.71 5.00 0.90
C GLU A 130 -20.95 5.37 1.68
N ASN A 131 -20.78 5.76 2.95
CA ASN A 131 -21.85 6.13 3.88
C ASN A 131 -21.72 7.60 4.31
N GLY A 132 -21.41 8.46 3.36
CA GLY A 132 -21.45 9.92 3.54
C GLY A 132 -20.12 10.56 3.91
N GLY A 133 -19.06 9.82 4.15
CA GLY A 133 -17.85 10.42 4.71
C GLY A 133 -16.49 9.95 4.19
N LEU A 134 -16.44 9.01 3.29
CA LEU A 134 -15.17 8.52 2.79
C LEU A 134 -14.43 9.62 2.01
N LEU A 135 -13.13 9.74 2.28
CA LEU A 135 -12.24 10.71 1.65
C LEU A 135 -11.00 10.02 1.11
N ILE A 136 -10.61 10.41 -0.10
CA ILE A 136 -9.41 9.91 -0.77
C ILE A 136 -8.60 11.10 -1.26
N GLY A 137 -7.28 11.08 -1.05
CA GLY A 137 -6.43 12.17 -1.48
C GLY A 137 -5.01 12.06 -0.98
N VAL A 138 -4.44 13.18 -0.57
CA VAL A 138 -3.10 13.25 0.04
C VAL A 138 -3.12 14.12 1.29
N GLN A 139 -2.22 13.81 2.22
CA GLN A 139 -2.01 14.54 3.46
C GLN A 139 -0.58 15.03 3.54
N GLU A 140 -0.40 16.31 3.87
CA GLU A 140 0.92 16.86 4.18
C GLU A 140 1.53 16.17 5.41
N LEU A 141 2.80 15.79 5.31
CA LEU A 141 3.47 15.02 6.36
C LEU A 141 3.69 15.83 7.65
N ALA A 142 3.92 17.14 7.51
CA ALA A 142 4.13 18.03 8.66
C ALA A 142 2.89 18.17 9.56
N THR A 143 1.70 17.98 8.99
CA THR A 143 0.41 18.10 9.69
C THR A 143 -0.34 16.77 9.76
N ALA A 144 0.35 15.65 9.50
CA ALA A 144 -0.27 14.32 9.48
C ALA A 144 -0.89 13.96 10.84
N PRO A 145 -2.13 13.45 10.86
CA PRO A 145 -2.80 13.05 12.09
C PRO A 145 -2.02 11.97 12.85
N SER A 146 -1.92 12.13 14.16
CA SER A 146 -1.24 11.19 15.06
C SER A 146 -2.20 10.37 15.93
N SER A 147 -3.49 10.68 15.88
CA SER A 147 -4.52 9.99 16.67
C SER A 147 -5.88 10.00 15.97
N SER A 148 -6.81 9.16 16.43
CA SER A 148 -8.18 9.08 15.95
C SER A 148 -9.06 10.28 16.33
N SER A 149 -8.54 11.23 17.09
CA SER A 149 -9.23 12.48 17.41
C SER A 149 -8.94 13.60 16.42
N THR A 150 -8.04 13.37 15.47
CA THR A 150 -7.64 14.37 14.47
C THR A 150 -8.34 14.07 13.15
N THR A 151 -9.00 15.07 12.62
CA THR A 151 -9.79 14.97 11.39
C THR A 151 -8.93 14.90 10.12
N PHE A 152 -9.38 14.13 9.15
CA PHE A 152 -9.00 14.22 7.75
C PHE A 152 -10.29 14.53 7.00
N PRO A 153 -10.39 15.61 6.28
CA PRO A 153 -9.36 16.50 5.75
C PRO A 153 -9.34 17.88 6.44
N GLN A 154 -9.35 17.98 7.73
CA GLN A 154 -9.33 19.29 8.40
C GLN A 154 -7.90 19.71 8.73
N GLY A 155 -7.56 20.91 8.32
CA GLY A 155 -6.25 21.54 8.48
C GLY A 155 -5.56 21.84 7.14
N ASP A 156 -4.60 22.73 7.19
CA ASP A 156 -3.95 23.34 6.02
C ASP A 156 -3.16 22.34 5.14
N GLY A 157 -3.05 21.08 5.54
CA GLY A 157 -2.27 20.07 4.84
C GLY A 157 -3.06 18.97 4.15
N SER A 158 -4.38 19.06 4.08
CA SER A 158 -5.22 18.01 3.49
C SER A 158 -5.71 18.39 2.10
N PHE A 159 -5.56 17.47 1.16
CA PHE A 159 -5.98 17.61 -0.23
C PHE A 159 -6.77 16.35 -0.59
N ALA A 160 -8.09 16.41 -0.49
CA ALA A 160 -8.91 15.22 -0.56
C ALA A 160 -10.25 15.45 -1.25
N TRP A 161 -10.81 14.39 -1.79
CA TRP A 161 -12.10 14.33 -2.44
C TRP A 161 -13.08 13.49 -1.61
N ARG A 162 -14.24 14.04 -1.30
CA ARG A 162 -15.30 13.41 -0.52
C ARG A 162 -16.41 12.86 -1.41
N GLY A 163 -16.82 11.62 -1.15
CA GLY A 163 -17.76 10.90 -1.98
C GLY A 163 -19.17 11.47 -1.99
N SER A 164 -19.73 11.73 -0.80
CA SER A 164 -21.15 12.01 -0.65
C SER A 164 -21.64 13.32 -1.29
N ASN A 165 -20.77 14.31 -1.44
CA ASN A 165 -21.15 15.64 -1.91
C ASN A 165 -20.20 16.22 -2.95
N GLY A 166 -19.17 15.47 -3.39
CA GLY A 166 -18.21 15.93 -4.36
C GLY A 166 -17.30 17.07 -3.87
N PHE A 167 -17.22 17.33 -2.56
CA PHE A 167 -16.33 18.36 -2.04
C PHE A 167 -14.87 17.96 -2.26
N VAL A 168 -14.11 18.88 -2.84
CA VAL A 168 -12.66 18.79 -2.96
C VAL A 168 -12.05 19.76 -1.95
N PHE A 169 -11.24 19.22 -1.07
CA PHE A 169 -10.49 19.96 -0.05
C PHE A 169 -9.12 20.33 -0.60
N ASN A 170 -8.76 21.58 -0.45
CA ASN A 170 -7.48 22.14 -0.89
C ASN A 170 -6.89 23.00 0.24
N GLY A 171 -5.99 22.41 1.03
CA GLY A 171 -5.35 23.08 2.16
C GLY A 171 -6.36 23.57 3.20
N GLY A 172 -7.29 22.71 3.64
CA GLY A 172 -8.31 23.03 4.65
C GLY A 172 -9.56 23.75 4.13
N SER A 173 -9.51 24.32 2.93
CA SER A 173 -10.68 24.91 2.28
C SER A 173 -11.39 23.89 1.43
N SER A 174 -12.72 23.87 1.45
CA SER A 174 -13.53 22.97 0.63
C SER A 174 -14.30 23.74 -0.44
N SER A 175 -14.47 23.12 -1.60
CA SER A 175 -15.33 23.60 -2.68
C SER A 175 -16.12 22.43 -3.27
N VAL A 176 -17.31 22.70 -3.80
CA VAL A 176 -18.05 21.74 -4.64
C VAL A 176 -17.44 21.82 -6.03
N ALA A 177 -16.49 20.94 -6.31
CA ALA A 177 -15.74 20.97 -7.57
C ALA A 177 -15.65 19.59 -8.24
N GLY A 178 -15.88 18.50 -7.48
CA GLY A 178 -15.82 17.13 -7.99
C GLY A 178 -17.20 16.48 -8.06
N SER A 179 -17.27 15.35 -8.76
CA SER A 179 -18.44 14.47 -8.79
C SER A 179 -18.58 13.72 -7.49
N THR A 180 -19.79 13.30 -7.15
CA THR A 180 -19.99 12.31 -6.09
C THR A 180 -19.50 10.93 -6.54
N TYR A 181 -19.09 10.10 -5.58
CA TYR A 181 -18.80 8.69 -5.85
C TYR A 181 -19.49 7.78 -4.84
N THR A 182 -19.68 6.53 -5.20
CA THR A 182 -20.44 5.55 -4.45
C THR A 182 -19.82 4.17 -4.51
N THR A 183 -20.43 3.23 -3.81
CA THR A 183 -20.04 1.81 -3.83
C THR A 183 -19.93 1.28 -5.27
N GLY A 184 -18.83 0.60 -5.56
CA GLY A 184 -18.52 0.04 -6.88
C GLY A 184 -17.70 0.98 -7.78
N ASP A 185 -17.62 2.28 -7.49
CA ASP A 185 -16.74 3.17 -8.27
C ASP A 185 -15.26 2.84 -8.03
N VAL A 186 -14.46 3.00 -9.07
CA VAL A 186 -13.00 2.96 -9.01
C VAL A 186 -12.48 4.39 -9.14
N LEU A 187 -11.88 4.88 -8.09
CA LEU A 187 -11.21 6.18 -8.10
C LEU A 187 -9.73 5.99 -8.37
N ALA A 188 -9.08 6.99 -8.95
CA ALA A 188 -7.64 6.98 -9.06
C ALA A 188 -7.04 8.34 -8.74
N LEU A 189 -5.83 8.29 -8.18
CA LEU A 189 -4.98 9.44 -7.96
C LEU A 189 -3.78 9.37 -8.89
N ALA A 190 -3.54 10.46 -9.64
CA ALA A 190 -2.29 10.68 -10.34
C ALA A 190 -1.55 11.83 -9.63
N LEU A 191 -0.56 11.47 -8.82
CA LEU A 191 0.24 12.36 -7.98
C LEU A 191 1.52 12.73 -8.72
N ASP A 192 1.61 13.96 -9.21
CA ASP A 192 2.78 14.53 -9.86
C ASP A 192 3.53 15.43 -8.88
N LEU A 193 4.54 14.87 -8.23
CA LEU A 193 5.34 15.62 -7.25
C LEU A 193 6.36 16.55 -7.91
N ASP A 194 6.72 16.29 -9.17
CA ASP A 194 7.67 17.14 -9.90
C ASP A 194 7.03 18.47 -10.29
N ASN A 195 5.73 18.42 -10.64
CA ASN A 195 4.94 19.62 -10.97
C ASN A 195 4.03 20.07 -9.82
N GLN A 196 4.06 19.37 -8.67
CA GLN A 196 3.23 19.69 -7.50
C GLN A 196 1.73 19.71 -7.82
N VAL A 197 1.24 18.67 -8.49
CA VAL A 197 -0.15 18.55 -8.93
C VAL A 197 -0.73 17.19 -8.54
N LEU A 198 -1.95 17.21 -8.04
CA LEU A 198 -2.77 16.02 -7.81
C LEU A 198 -3.97 16.03 -8.73
N LYS A 199 -4.18 14.93 -9.47
CA LYS A 199 -5.36 14.71 -10.31
C LYS A 199 -6.20 13.58 -9.74
N PHE A 200 -7.50 13.81 -9.71
CA PHE A 200 -8.51 12.84 -9.30
C PHE A 200 -9.24 12.31 -10.53
N TYR A 201 -9.38 10.99 -10.58
CA TYR A 201 -10.13 10.31 -11.63
C TYR A 201 -11.26 9.48 -11.00
N LYS A 202 -12.40 9.46 -11.69
CA LYS A 202 -13.51 8.56 -11.39
C LYS A 202 -13.79 7.68 -12.62
N ASN A 203 -13.69 6.37 -12.45
CA ASN A 203 -13.99 5.40 -13.53
C ASN A 203 -13.28 5.79 -14.85
N ASN A 204 -11.97 6.08 -14.77
CA ASN A 204 -11.09 6.50 -15.86
C ASN A 204 -11.33 7.92 -16.42
N SER A 205 -12.26 8.68 -15.89
CA SER A 205 -12.52 10.07 -16.32
C SER A 205 -11.86 11.04 -15.33
N LEU A 206 -11.11 12.02 -15.86
CA LEU A 206 -10.55 13.09 -15.04
C LEU A 206 -11.71 13.90 -14.43
N ASP A 207 -11.74 13.98 -13.11
CA ASP A 207 -12.77 14.72 -12.36
C ASP A 207 -12.21 16.07 -11.90
N ASN A 208 -11.06 16.09 -11.23
CA ASN A 208 -10.51 17.32 -10.66
C ASN A 208 -8.99 17.35 -10.71
N THR A 209 -8.44 18.57 -10.62
CA THR A 209 -6.99 18.83 -10.54
C THR A 209 -6.73 19.91 -9.52
N ILE A 210 -5.82 19.67 -8.59
CA ILE A 210 -5.42 20.63 -7.55
C ILE A 210 -3.89 20.76 -7.48
N GLY A 211 -3.42 21.97 -7.11
CA GLY A 211 -2.02 22.25 -6.85
C GLY A 211 -1.63 21.90 -5.43
N LEU A 212 -0.41 21.37 -5.25
CA LEU A 212 0.13 20.98 -3.94
C LEU A 212 1.23 21.91 -3.43
N THR A 213 1.47 23.00 -4.06
CA THR A 213 2.60 23.95 -3.94
C THR A 213 3.40 23.86 -2.64
N GLY A 214 4.64 23.36 -2.74
CA GLY A 214 5.60 23.32 -1.63
C GLY A 214 5.29 22.30 -0.53
N LYS A 215 4.37 21.35 -0.76
CA LYS A 215 3.95 20.37 0.24
C LYS A 215 4.62 19.01 0.06
N ASP A 216 5.21 18.50 1.14
CA ASP A 216 5.60 17.09 1.26
C ASP A 216 4.37 16.27 1.64
N VAL A 217 3.88 15.44 0.75
CA VAL A 217 2.60 14.73 0.94
C VAL A 217 2.75 13.22 0.85
N ALA A 218 1.81 12.49 1.48
CA ALA A 218 1.59 11.07 1.25
C ALA A 218 0.16 10.83 0.77
N ILE A 219 -0.05 9.81 -0.06
CA ILE A 219 -1.41 9.34 -0.37
C ILE A 219 -2.10 8.96 0.94
N ALA A 220 -3.34 9.39 1.06
CA ALA A 220 -4.13 9.26 2.28
C ALA A 220 -5.57 8.85 1.97
N VAL A 221 -6.16 8.12 2.91
CA VAL A 221 -7.58 7.78 2.93
C VAL A 221 -8.10 7.99 4.34
N GLY A 222 -9.36 8.37 4.46
CA GLY A 222 -9.98 8.58 5.76
C GLY A 222 -11.47 8.79 5.68
N ASP A 223 -12.04 9.25 6.78
CA ASP A 223 -13.46 9.61 6.85
C ASP A 223 -13.65 11.00 7.46
N PHE A 224 -14.84 11.53 7.25
CA PHE A 224 -15.26 12.82 7.81
C PHE A 224 -15.75 12.71 9.27
N GLY A 225 -15.70 11.50 9.85
CA GLY A 225 -16.04 11.20 11.25
C GLY A 225 -17.53 11.06 11.55
N ASN A 226 -17.82 10.62 12.77
CA ASN A 226 -19.15 10.56 13.38
C ASN A 226 -20.28 10.05 12.47
N THR A 227 -20.49 8.75 12.40
CA THR A 227 -21.53 8.10 11.57
C THR A 227 -21.33 8.15 10.05
N GLN A 228 -20.29 8.83 9.57
CA GLN A 228 -19.94 8.93 8.16
C GLN A 228 -18.71 8.08 7.89
N TYR A 229 -18.92 6.87 7.44
CA TYR A 229 -17.87 5.85 7.28
C TYR A 229 -17.91 5.21 5.89
N GLY A 230 -16.92 4.40 5.59
CA GLY A 230 -16.84 3.71 4.30
C GLY A 230 -15.86 2.56 4.30
N THR A 231 -15.80 1.90 3.18
CA THR A 231 -14.84 0.82 2.90
C THR A 231 -14.14 1.11 1.58
N VAL A 232 -12.83 1.00 1.57
CA VAL A 232 -12.02 1.22 0.38
C VAL A 232 -10.89 0.20 0.31
N THR A 233 -10.63 -0.34 -0.88
CA THR A 233 -9.49 -1.21 -1.16
C THR A 233 -8.55 -0.48 -2.11
N ALA A 234 -7.30 -0.31 -1.68
CA ALA A 234 -6.26 0.33 -2.48
C ALA A 234 -5.54 -0.67 -3.39
N ASN A 235 -5.13 -0.19 -4.55
CA ASN A 235 -4.17 -0.83 -5.44
C ASN A 235 -3.07 0.18 -5.75
N PHE A 236 -1.88 -0.02 -5.20
CA PHE A 236 -0.70 0.81 -5.48
C PHE A 236 0.16 0.25 -6.61
N GLY A 237 -0.31 -0.84 -7.27
CA GLY A 237 0.34 -1.54 -8.37
C GLY A 237 0.70 -2.99 -8.06
N GLN A 238 0.43 -3.49 -6.85
CA GLN A 238 0.64 -4.91 -6.49
C GLN A 238 -0.31 -5.86 -7.22
N LYS A 239 -1.35 -5.32 -7.84
CA LYS A 239 -2.24 -5.98 -8.81
C LYS A 239 -2.30 -5.15 -10.07
N SER A 240 -2.66 -5.75 -11.20
CA SER A 240 -2.92 -4.97 -12.42
C SER A 240 -3.92 -3.85 -12.13
N PHE A 241 -3.62 -2.65 -12.60
CA PHE A 241 -4.57 -1.55 -12.53
C PHE A 241 -5.80 -1.83 -13.39
N THR A 242 -6.96 -1.39 -12.93
CA THR A 242 -8.22 -1.46 -13.68
C THR A 242 -8.17 -0.59 -14.92
N TYR A 243 -7.50 0.56 -14.80
CA TYR A 243 -7.34 1.53 -15.88
C TYR A 243 -5.86 1.79 -16.18
N THR A 244 -5.57 2.16 -17.42
CA THR A 244 -4.21 2.53 -17.81
C THR A 244 -3.80 3.84 -17.13
N PRO A 245 -2.70 3.87 -16.35
CA PRO A 245 -2.18 5.11 -15.79
C PRO A 245 -1.91 6.16 -16.86
N PRO A 246 -2.07 7.45 -16.56
CA PRO A 246 -1.66 8.52 -17.48
C PRO A 246 -0.17 8.39 -17.83
N THR A 247 0.21 8.82 -19.04
CA THR A 247 1.59 8.73 -19.51
C THR A 247 2.58 9.34 -18.54
N GLY A 248 3.62 8.58 -18.21
CA GLY A 248 4.68 8.98 -17.29
C GLY A 248 4.41 8.72 -15.80
N PHE A 249 3.20 8.24 -15.46
CA PHE A 249 2.90 7.81 -14.10
C PHE A 249 3.17 6.32 -13.93
N VAL A 250 3.71 5.96 -12.77
CA VAL A 250 4.09 4.59 -12.41
C VAL A 250 3.44 4.17 -11.08
N ALA A 251 3.45 2.88 -10.79
CA ALA A 251 3.01 2.33 -9.52
C ALA A 251 3.80 2.90 -8.35
N LEU A 252 3.16 3.11 -7.20
CA LEU A 252 3.83 3.52 -5.98
C LEU A 252 4.50 2.31 -5.33
N GLN A 253 5.68 1.98 -5.82
CA GLN A 253 6.51 0.86 -5.38
C GLN A 253 7.97 1.29 -5.23
N GLN A 254 8.74 0.51 -4.48
CA GLN A 254 10.11 0.84 -4.11
C GLN A 254 11.03 1.07 -5.33
N ASP A 255 10.92 0.24 -6.36
CA ASP A 255 11.80 0.36 -7.54
C ASP A 255 11.53 1.60 -8.38
N ASN A 256 10.35 2.17 -8.25
CA ASN A 256 9.96 3.41 -8.93
C ASN A 256 10.33 4.68 -8.13
N LEU A 257 10.81 4.52 -6.89
CA LEU A 257 11.26 5.67 -6.11
C LEU A 257 12.61 6.20 -6.63
N PRO A 258 12.85 7.52 -6.53
CA PRO A 258 14.17 8.09 -6.79
C PRO A 258 15.27 7.40 -5.94
N GLU A 259 16.47 7.29 -6.46
CA GLU A 259 17.60 6.65 -5.77
C GLU A 259 17.84 7.20 -4.35
N THR A 260 17.66 8.51 -4.16
CA THR A 260 17.75 9.16 -2.86
C THR A 260 16.64 8.77 -1.88
N ALA A 261 15.52 8.30 -2.39
CA ALA A 261 14.38 7.84 -1.60
C ALA A 261 14.38 6.31 -1.38
N LYS A 262 15.21 5.59 -2.11
CA LYS A 262 15.47 4.16 -1.91
C LYS A 262 16.37 3.91 -0.68
N GLY A 263 16.40 4.85 0.27
CA GLY A 263 17.15 4.74 1.50
C GLY A 263 16.97 3.38 2.16
N VAL A 264 17.91 3.03 3.01
CA VAL A 264 18.06 1.73 3.66
C VAL A 264 16.72 0.99 3.82
N SER A 265 16.31 0.26 2.81
CA SER A 265 15.21 -0.69 2.88
C SER A 265 15.74 -1.94 3.60
N GLY A 266 15.96 -1.80 4.89
CA GLY A 266 16.45 -2.84 5.73
C GLY A 266 15.72 -2.77 7.06
N PHE A 267 15.23 -3.92 7.50
CA PHE A 267 14.83 -4.12 8.86
C PHE A 267 16.04 -3.86 9.76
N THR A 268 16.09 -2.73 10.43
CA THR A 268 17.13 -2.41 11.40
C THR A 268 16.61 -2.70 12.79
N TRP A 269 17.14 -3.75 13.41
CA TRP A 269 16.89 -4.06 14.80
C TRP A 269 17.96 -3.42 15.66
N LEU A 270 17.59 -2.36 16.39
CA LEU A 270 18.44 -1.72 17.38
C LEU A 270 18.11 -2.29 18.75
N LYS A 271 19.11 -2.91 19.37
CA LYS A 271 19.05 -3.39 20.75
C LYS A 271 20.07 -2.62 21.58
N ASP A 272 19.61 -1.93 22.62
CA ASP A 272 20.47 -1.48 23.71
C ASP A 272 20.92 -2.70 24.51
N ARG A 273 22.22 -2.96 24.57
CA ARG A 273 22.81 -4.09 25.28
C ARG A 273 23.05 -3.81 26.76
N ASP A 274 23.05 -2.55 27.15
CA ASP A 274 23.43 -2.12 28.50
C ASP A 274 22.21 -1.90 29.42
N ASN A 275 21.00 -1.87 28.83
CA ASN A 275 19.76 -1.71 29.58
C ASN A 275 18.70 -2.73 29.15
N SER A 276 17.83 -3.11 30.08
CA SER A 276 16.66 -3.98 29.83
C SER A 276 15.50 -3.25 29.12
N THR A 277 15.81 -2.20 28.39
CA THR A 277 14.83 -1.37 27.69
C THR A 277 14.39 -1.96 26.37
N ASN A 278 13.28 -1.46 25.86
CA ASN A 278 12.58 -1.96 24.68
C ASN A 278 13.44 -1.99 23.42
N HIS A 279 13.18 -2.98 22.57
CA HIS A 279 13.75 -3.06 21.24
C HIS A 279 13.05 -2.07 20.31
N TYR A 280 13.80 -1.38 19.47
CA TYR A 280 13.26 -0.48 18.47
C TYR A 280 13.44 -1.08 17.08
N LEU A 281 12.36 -1.05 16.30
CA LEU A 281 12.35 -1.35 14.86
C LEU A 281 12.29 -0.01 14.11
N VAL A 282 13.27 0.24 13.27
CA VAL A 282 13.36 1.45 12.44
C VAL A 282 13.41 1.07 10.97
#